data_40959dfa50d2f1510f5b19f8565bfd33
#
_entry.id   40959dfa50d2f1510f5b19f8565bfd33
#
_cell.length_a   1.000
_cell.length_b   1.000
_cell.length_c   1.000
_cell.angle_alpha   90.00
_cell.angle_beta   90.00
_cell.angle_gamma   90.00
#
_symmetry.space_group_name_H-M   'P 1'
#
loop_
_entity.id
_entity.type
_entity.pdbx_description
1 polymer ?
#
loop_
_entity_poly.entity_id
_entity_poly.type
_entity_poly.pdbx_seq_one_letter_code
_entity_poly.pdbx_strand_id
1 'polypeptide(L)'
;MPAKGKSIIRIAAMFPMFMPTITYGFAIIYSFGNNGLLTKCFHHKLPFDLYGIWGLLIGYSVYTIPVAFLLISNTMQYIDKKAMVVSKVMGDKSYATFWIAIIRPLLGTLCGAFIQAFFLSFTDFGIPASVGGRFEVVASVLYRQMLGGIPNFGKGAAVAMIMLLPSIVSIFLLQFLEKYNIRYKKISGAELTKNRLRDVIWSGLSVLFWY
;
A
#
# COMPACT_ATOMS: atom_id res chain seq x y z
N MET A 1 15.58 -19.64 -4.04
CA MET A 1 16.27 -18.61 -3.25
C MET A 1 16.36 -19.07 -1.80
N PRO A 2 17.50 -18.92 -1.13
CA PRO A 2 17.65 -19.29 0.29
C PRO A 2 16.72 -18.42 1.16
N ALA A 3 16.21 -19.01 2.26
CA ALA A 3 15.24 -18.36 3.15
C ALA A 3 15.69 -16.97 3.63
N LYS A 4 16.98 -16.79 3.89
CA LYS A 4 17.59 -15.50 4.27
C LYS A 4 17.43 -14.42 3.19
N GLY A 5 17.58 -14.76 1.91
CA GLY A 5 17.41 -13.79 0.81
C GLY A 5 15.98 -13.27 0.67
N LYS A 6 14.97 -14.14 0.87
CA LYS A 6 13.56 -13.73 0.85
C LYS A 6 13.23 -12.75 1.98
N SER A 7 13.79 -12.98 3.16
CA SER A 7 13.57 -12.09 4.31
C SER A 7 14.18 -10.70 4.09
N ILE A 8 15.39 -10.64 3.53
CA ILE A 8 16.07 -9.36 3.22
C ILE A 8 15.27 -8.54 2.20
N ILE A 9 14.82 -9.19 1.10
CA ILE A 9 14.02 -8.51 0.08
C ILE A 9 12.70 -7.99 0.67
N ARG A 10 12.06 -8.76 1.55
CA ARG A 10 10.83 -8.36 2.22
C ARG A 10 11.05 -7.14 3.12
N ILE A 11 12.11 -7.13 3.92
CA ILE A 11 12.47 -6.00 4.80
C ILE A 11 12.79 -4.77 3.95
N ALA A 12 13.59 -4.92 2.88
CA ALA A 12 13.92 -3.81 1.98
C ALA A 12 12.68 -3.22 1.30
N ALA A 13 11.71 -4.08 0.88
CA ALA A 13 10.47 -3.62 0.29
C ALA A 13 9.55 -2.89 1.28
N MET A 14 9.66 -3.17 2.58
CA MET A 14 8.87 -2.50 3.62
C MET A 14 9.51 -1.21 4.11
N PHE A 15 10.82 -1.06 3.99
CA PHE A 15 11.57 0.08 4.51
C PHE A 15 10.95 1.44 4.12
N PRO A 16 10.53 1.64 2.86
CA PRO A 16 9.90 2.89 2.47
C PRO A 16 8.65 3.26 3.29
N MET A 17 7.86 2.31 3.76
CA MET A 17 6.61 2.61 4.52
C MET A 17 6.83 3.43 5.79
N PHE A 18 8.04 3.43 6.33
CA PHE A 18 8.37 4.16 7.56
C PHE A 18 8.80 5.61 7.29
N MET A 19 8.93 6.00 6.03
CA MET A 19 9.34 7.35 5.67
C MET A 19 8.12 8.29 5.56
N PRO A 20 8.23 9.55 6.03
CA PRO A 20 7.21 10.56 5.75
C PRO A 20 7.02 10.76 4.24
N THR A 21 5.76 10.98 3.81
CA THR A 21 5.43 11.04 2.37
C THR A 21 6.14 12.17 1.63
N ILE A 22 6.41 13.29 2.28
CA ILE A 22 7.17 14.40 1.72
C ILE A 22 8.59 14.00 1.32
N THR A 23 9.19 13.03 2.02
CA THR A 23 10.53 12.52 1.73
C THR A 23 10.60 11.84 0.36
N TYR A 24 9.52 11.18 -0.07
CA TYR A 24 9.45 10.59 -1.41
C TYR A 24 9.53 11.64 -2.49
N GLY A 25 8.79 12.75 -2.31
CA GLY A 25 8.84 13.85 -3.26
C GLY A 25 10.24 14.44 -3.38
N PHE A 26 10.91 14.70 -2.26
CA PHE A 26 12.31 15.17 -2.28
C PHE A 26 13.27 14.15 -2.89
N ALA A 27 13.12 12.86 -2.59
CA ALA A 27 13.93 11.82 -3.19
C ALA A 27 13.75 11.75 -4.71
N ILE A 28 12.52 11.91 -5.20
CA ILE A 28 12.22 11.96 -6.64
C ILE A 28 12.83 13.19 -7.28
N ILE A 29 12.72 14.37 -6.67
CA ILE A 29 13.33 15.60 -7.17
C ILE A 29 14.84 15.47 -7.20
N TYR A 30 15.45 14.92 -6.16
CA TYR A 30 16.89 14.73 -6.09
C TYR A 30 17.41 13.70 -7.09
N SER A 31 16.62 12.68 -7.40
CA SER A 31 16.98 11.64 -8.35
C SER A 31 16.74 12.08 -9.80
N PHE A 32 15.55 12.57 -10.09
CA PHE A 32 15.03 12.78 -11.44
C PHE A 32 14.78 14.24 -11.81
N GLY A 33 14.94 15.18 -10.88
CA GLY A 33 14.76 16.61 -11.15
C GLY A 33 15.72 17.16 -12.20
N ASN A 34 15.51 18.39 -12.64
CA ASN A 34 16.33 19.04 -13.66
C ASN A 34 17.84 19.02 -13.36
N ASN A 35 18.22 19.07 -12.10
CA ASN A 35 19.59 18.96 -11.59
C ASN A 35 19.81 17.67 -10.79
N GLY A 36 18.96 16.66 -10.98
CA GLY A 36 19.01 15.40 -10.24
C GLY A 36 20.23 14.55 -10.59
N LEU A 37 20.51 13.57 -9.73
CA LEU A 37 21.66 12.67 -9.91
C LEU A 37 21.59 11.91 -11.24
N LEU A 38 20.44 11.33 -11.56
CA LEU A 38 20.27 10.55 -12.79
C LEU A 38 20.30 11.44 -14.03
N THR A 39 19.72 12.63 -13.97
CA THR A 39 19.75 13.61 -15.05
C THR A 39 21.18 14.04 -15.37
N LYS A 40 22.02 14.22 -14.35
CA LYS A 40 23.45 14.52 -14.52
C LYS A 40 24.23 13.31 -15.06
N CYS A 41 23.95 12.11 -14.57
CA CYS A 41 24.66 10.90 -14.97
C CYS A 41 24.38 10.53 -16.44
N PHE A 42 23.14 10.65 -16.88
CA PHE A 42 22.72 10.29 -18.24
C PHE A 42 22.86 11.45 -19.25
N HIS A 43 23.20 12.66 -18.83
CA HIS A 43 23.27 13.87 -19.64
C HIS A 43 22.01 14.18 -20.46
N HIS A 44 20.89 13.59 -20.09
CA HIS A 44 19.62 13.77 -20.76
C HIS A 44 18.55 14.20 -19.75
N LYS A 45 17.83 15.27 -20.10
CA LYS A 45 16.61 15.65 -19.38
C LYS A 45 15.52 14.62 -19.66
N LEU A 46 14.70 14.34 -18.67
CA LEU A 46 13.53 13.51 -18.87
C LEU A 46 12.64 14.11 -19.97
N PRO A 47 12.04 13.28 -20.83
CA PRO A 47 11.16 13.75 -21.91
C PRO A 47 9.83 14.33 -21.41
N PHE A 48 9.59 14.31 -20.10
CA PHE A 48 8.37 14.80 -19.45
C PHE A 48 8.71 15.69 -18.26
N ASP A 49 7.80 16.60 -17.94
CA ASP A 49 7.94 17.46 -16.76
C ASP A 49 7.67 16.63 -15.49
N LEU A 50 8.69 16.60 -14.62
CA LEU A 50 8.59 15.89 -13.34
C LEU A 50 7.62 16.60 -12.38
N TYR A 51 7.45 17.91 -12.50
CA TYR A 51 6.56 18.70 -11.66
C TYR A 51 5.16 18.69 -12.25
N GLY A 52 4.24 17.97 -11.59
CA GLY A 52 2.87 17.83 -12.02
C GLY A 52 2.39 16.38 -11.97
N ILE A 53 1.55 15.99 -12.91
CA ILE A 53 0.88 14.68 -12.91
C ILE A 53 1.87 13.50 -12.96
N TRP A 54 2.97 13.63 -13.70
CA TRP A 54 3.98 12.56 -13.81
C TRP A 54 4.75 12.36 -12.51
N GLY A 55 5.13 13.45 -11.84
CA GLY A 55 5.75 13.38 -10.52
C GLY A 55 4.83 12.77 -9.47
N LEU A 56 3.54 13.12 -9.51
CA LEU A 56 2.52 12.54 -8.65
C LEU A 56 2.37 11.04 -8.90
N LEU A 57 2.27 10.61 -10.17
CA LEU A 57 2.15 9.19 -10.52
C LEU A 57 3.35 8.38 -10.04
N ILE A 58 4.57 8.87 -10.25
CA ILE A 58 5.79 8.21 -9.78
C ILE A 58 5.81 8.17 -8.25
N GLY A 59 5.53 9.30 -7.60
CA GLY A 59 5.53 9.42 -6.15
C GLY A 59 4.54 8.47 -5.48
N TYR A 60 3.30 8.48 -5.94
CA TYR A 60 2.27 7.60 -5.41
C TYR A 60 2.54 6.13 -5.72
N SER A 61 3.10 5.82 -6.89
CA SER A 61 3.50 4.43 -7.20
C SER A 61 4.55 3.93 -6.21
N VAL A 62 5.61 4.70 -5.97
CA VAL A 62 6.67 4.32 -5.03
C VAL A 62 6.12 4.21 -3.59
N TYR A 63 5.21 5.09 -3.20
CA TYR A 63 4.60 5.10 -1.88
C TYR A 63 3.65 3.92 -1.64
N THR A 64 2.84 3.54 -2.64
CA THR A 64 1.80 2.51 -2.49
C THR A 64 2.28 1.08 -2.77
N ILE A 65 3.34 0.91 -3.58
CA ILE A 65 3.93 -0.40 -3.91
C ILE A 65 4.26 -1.24 -2.65
N PRO A 66 4.89 -0.71 -1.59
CA PRO A 66 5.20 -1.49 -0.40
C PRO A 66 3.96 -2.08 0.27
N VAL A 67 2.88 -1.30 0.36
CA VAL A 67 1.61 -1.73 0.97
C VAL A 67 0.97 -2.84 0.14
N ALA A 68 0.88 -2.63 -1.18
CA ALA A 68 0.36 -3.62 -2.11
C ALA A 68 1.19 -4.91 -2.08
N PHE A 69 2.52 -4.79 -2.07
CA PHE A 69 3.44 -5.92 -1.96
C PHE A 69 3.22 -6.73 -0.68
N LEU A 70 3.02 -6.06 0.46
CA LEU A 70 2.73 -6.71 1.73
C LEU A 70 1.44 -7.54 1.68
N LEU A 71 0.35 -6.92 1.22
CA LEU A 71 -0.95 -7.56 1.13
C LEU A 71 -0.89 -8.79 0.21
N ILE A 72 -0.34 -8.61 -0.99
CA ILE A 72 -0.19 -9.69 -1.98
C ILE A 72 0.74 -10.79 -1.46
N SER A 73 1.91 -10.42 -0.92
CA SER A 73 2.90 -11.37 -0.40
C SER A 73 2.35 -12.20 0.77
N ASN A 74 1.53 -11.60 1.64
CA ASN A 74 0.88 -12.32 2.71
C ASN A 74 -0.15 -13.31 2.18
N THR A 75 -1.00 -12.92 1.26
CA THR A 75 -2.02 -13.80 0.66
C THR A 75 -1.37 -14.94 -0.14
N MET A 76 -0.29 -14.68 -0.86
CA MET A 76 0.43 -15.71 -1.61
C MET A 76 0.99 -16.84 -0.74
N GLN A 77 1.22 -16.61 0.55
CA GLN A 77 1.67 -17.66 1.46
C GLN A 77 0.56 -18.69 1.76
N TYR A 78 -0.69 -18.31 1.58
CA TYR A 78 -1.85 -19.17 1.82
C TYR A 78 -2.38 -19.86 0.55
N ILE A 79 -1.80 -19.58 -0.62
CA ILE A 79 -2.18 -20.25 -1.86
C ILE A 79 -1.74 -21.71 -1.81
N ASP A 80 -2.68 -22.62 -2.00
CA ASP A 80 -2.40 -24.05 -1.97
C ASP A 80 -1.69 -24.50 -3.25
N LYS A 81 -0.44 -24.94 -3.08
CA LYS A 81 0.36 -25.48 -4.18
C LYS A 81 -0.24 -26.76 -4.78
N LYS A 82 -1.08 -27.47 -4.02
CA LYS A 82 -1.77 -28.66 -4.50
C LYS A 82 -2.73 -28.34 -5.64
N ALA A 83 -3.38 -27.16 -5.60
CA ALA A 83 -4.25 -26.72 -6.70
C ALA A 83 -3.50 -26.61 -8.04
N MET A 84 -2.23 -26.17 -8.01
CA MET A 84 -1.38 -26.12 -9.20
C MET A 84 -1.04 -27.52 -9.74
N VAL A 85 -0.81 -28.48 -8.84
CA VAL A 85 -0.51 -29.87 -9.22
C VAL A 85 -1.74 -30.54 -9.83
N VAL A 86 -2.90 -30.37 -9.19
CA VAL A 86 -4.18 -30.93 -9.68
C VAL A 86 -4.50 -30.39 -11.08
N SER A 87 -4.42 -29.08 -11.30
CA SER A 87 -4.68 -28.48 -12.61
C SER A 87 -3.73 -29.03 -13.70
N LYS A 88 -2.44 -29.22 -13.37
CA LYS A 88 -1.49 -29.84 -14.30
C LYS A 88 -1.81 -31.29 -14.61
N VAL A 89 -2.22 -32.07 -13.61
CA VAL A 89 -2.61 -33.49 -13.80
C VAL A 89 -3.87 -33.59 -14.65
N MET A 90 -4.78 -32.61 -14.53
CA MET A 90 -5.98 -32.52 -15.38
C MET A 90 -5.70 -32.09 -16.83
N GLY A 91 -4.44 -31.79 -17.16
CA GLY A 91 -4.03 -31.44 -18.52
C GLY A 91 -4.33 -29.99 -18.90
N ASP A 92 -4.58 -29.11 -17.90
CA ASP A 92 -4.81 -27.70 -18.16
C ASP A 92 -3.58 -27.03 -18.77
N LYS A 93 -3.81 -26.07 -19.69
CA LYS A 93 -2.74 -25.23 -20.21
C LYS A 93 -2.14 -24.38 -19.10
N SER A 94 -0.85 -24.11 -19.16
CA SER A 94 -0.10 -23.32 -18.13
C SER A 94 -0.78 -22.00 -17.77
N TYR A 95 -1.42 -21.33 -18.74
CA TYR A 95 -2.18 -20.10 -18.50
C TYR A 95 -3.43 -20.35 -17.64
N ALA A 96 -4.18 -21.40 -17.93
CA ALA A 96 -5.38 -21.76 -17.16
C ALA A 96 -5.01 -22.13 -15.71
N THR A 97 -3.95 -22.93 -15.55
CA THR A 97 -3.41 -23.23 -14.22
C THR A 97 -3.00 -21.99 -13.44
N PHE A 98 -2.30 -21.05 -14.07
CA PHE A 98 -1.90 -19.79 -13.44
C PHE A 98 -3.13 -18.95 -13.02
N TRP A 99 -4.12 -18.84 -13.90
CA TRP A 99 -5.34 -18.08 -13.62
C TRP A 99 -6.15 -18.67 -12.47
N ILE A 100 -6.42 -19.98 -12.52
CA ILE A 100 -7.26 -20.66 -11.53
C ILE A 100 -6.55 -20.80 -10.18
N ALA A 101 -5.28 -21.21 -10.18
CA ALA A 101 -4.55 -21.51 -8.95
C ALA A 101 -3.95 -20.28 -8.26
N ILE A 102 -3.65 -19.20 -8.98
CA ILE A 102 -2.99 -18.01 -8.43
C ILE A 102 -3.86 -16.78 -8.51
N ILE A 103 -4.31 -16.38 -9.71
CA ILE A 103 -5.00 -15.10 -9.89
C ILE A 103 -6.35 -15.10 -9.20
N ARG A 104 -7.17 -16.13 -9.41
CA ARG A 104 -8.53 -16.21 -8.84
C ARG A 104 -8.55 -16.10 -7.31
N PRO A 105 -7.73 -16.81 -6.54
CA PRO A 105 -7.64 -16.63 -5.08
C PRO A 105 -7.09 -15.25 -4.67
N LEU A 106 -6.29 -14.63 -5.53
CA LEU A 106 -5.63 -13.35 -5.26
C LEU A 106 -6.51 -12.14 -5.59
N LEU A 107 -7.57 -12.31 -6.39
CA LEU A 107 -8.41 -11.19 -6.88
C LEU A 107 -8.92 -10.31 -5.74
N GLY A 108 -9.45 -10.90 -4.66
CA GLY A 108 -9.94 -10.13 -3.51
C GLY A 108 -8.83 -9.28 -2.87
N THR A 109 -7.63 -9.85 -2.74
CA THR A 109 -6.47 -9.12 -2.20
C THR A 109 -5.98 -8.03 -3.15
N LEU A 110 -5.98 -8.28 -4.47
CA LEU A 110 -5.59 -7.27 -5.47
C LEU A 110 -6.56 -6.08 -5.45
N CYS A 111 -7.86 -6.35 -5.41
CA CYS A 111 -8.86 -5.29 -5.26
C CYS A 111 -8.70 -4.53 -3.94
N GLY A 112 -8.47 -5.24 -2.83
CA GLY A 112 -8.20 -4.61 -1.53
C GLY A 112 -6.93 -3.76 -1.55
N ALA A 113 -5.85 -4.26 -2.16
CA ALA A 113 -4.60 -3.51 -2.33
C ALA A 113 -4.80 -2.25 -3.18
N PHE A 114 -5.61 -2.32 -4.25
CA PHE A 114 -5.94 -1.18 -5.08
C PHE A 114 -6.73 -0.12 -4.31
N ILE A 115 -7.76 -0.52 -3.56
CA ILE A 115 -8.56 0.41 -2.74
C ILE A 115 -7.68 1.05 -1.67
N GLN A 116 -6.81 0.28 -1.02
CA GLN A 116 -5.88 0.80 -0.03
C GLN A 116 -4.89 1.79 -0.64
N ALA A 117 -4.32 1.49 -1.81
CA ALA A 117 -3.42 2.37 -2.54
C ALA A 117 -4.13 3.67 -2.96
N PHE A 118 -5.37 3.56 -3.45
CA PHE A 118 -6.20 4.72 -3.77
C PHE A 118 -6.43 5.61 -2.55
N PHE A 119 -6.83 5.02 -1.42
CA PHE A 119 -7.08 5.77 -0.19
C PHE A 119 -5.82 6.48 0.32
N LEU A 120 -4.69 5.80 0.35
CA LEU A 120 -3.41 6.38 0.74
C LEU A 120 -3.02 7.55 -0.16
N SER A 121 -3.16 7.41 -1.48
CA SER A 121 -2.83 8.47 -2.43
C SER A 121 -3.81 9.64 -2.35
N PHE A 122 -5.09 9.36 -2.12
CA PHE A 122 -6.14 10.38 -2.07
C PHE A 122 -6.02 11.29 -0.84
N THR A 123 -5.57 10.75 0.30
CA THR A 123 -5.43 11.48 1.56
C THR A 123 -4.05 12.08 1.76
N ASP A 124 -3.07 11.73 0.92
CA ASP A 124 -1.72 12.22 1.06
C ASP A 124 -1.56 13.68 0.62
N PHE A 125 -0.81 14.42 1.44
CA PHE A 125 -0.42 15.80 1.16
C PHE A 125 1.07 15.93 0.81
N GLY A 126 1.94 15.07 1.34
CA GLY A 126 3.38 15.25 1.28
C GLY A 126 3.97 15.18 -0.13
N ILE A 127 3.53 14.21 -0.92
CA ILE A 127 3.96 14.05 -2.31
C ILE A 127 3.48 15.22 -3.17
N PRO A 128 2.19 15.63 -3.15
CA PRO A 128 1.73 16.79 -3.91
C PRO A 128 2.41 18.09 -3.50
N ALA A 129 2.69 18.28 -2.22
CA ALA A 129 3.37 19.48 -1.74
C ALA A 129 4.79 19.64 -2.31
N SER A 130 5.45 18.52 -2.66
CA SER A 130 6.81 18.52 -3.19
C SER A 130 6.87 18.48 -4.71
N VAL A 131 6.14 17.55 -5.38
CA VAL A 131 6.23 17.33 -6.84
C VAL A 131 4.94 17.69 -7.59
N GLY A 132 3.88 18.13 -6.92
CA GLY A 132 2.60 18.47 -7.55
C GLY A 132 2.68 19.63 -8.55
N GLY A 133 3.62 20.56 -8.37
CA GLY A 133 3.78 21.71 -9.25
C GLY A 133 2.49 22.56 -9.34
N ARG A 134 1.93 22.68 -10.54
CA ARG A 134 0.66 23.37 -10.77
C ARG A 134 -0.56 22.48 -10.64
N PHE A 135 -0.37 21.18 -10.46
CA PHE A 135 -1.47 20.23 -10.34
C PHE A 135 -1.90 20.12 -8.88
N GLU A 136 -3.10 20.63 -8.59
CA GLU A 136 -3.66 20.60 -7.24
C GLU A 136 -4.46 19.33 -7.02
N VAL A 137 -4.14 18.61 -5.95
CA VAL A 137 -4.96 17.51 -5.44
C VAL A 137 -5.85 18.00 -4.29
N VAL A 138 -6.89 17.24 -3.96
CA VAL A 138 -7.87 17.65 -2.94
C VAL A 138 -7.23 17.91 -1.58
N ALA A 139 -6.24 17.06 -1.19
CA ALA A 139 -5.48 17.25 0.04
C ALA A 139 -4.70 18.57 0.08
N SER A 140 -4.10 18.99 -1.06
CA SER A 140 -3.40 20.27 -1.17
C SER A 140 -4.37 21.47 -1.07
N VAL A 141 -5.56 21.34 -1.67
CA VAL A 141 -6.61 22.36 -1.56
C VAL A 141 -7.05 22.50 -0.11
N LEU A 142 -7.30 21.38 0.58
CA LEU A 142 -7.66 21.38 2.00
C LEU A 142 -6.60 22.11 2.84
N TYR A 143 -5.34 21.72 2.67
CA TYR A 143 -4.23 22.33 3.40
C TYR A 143 -4.17 23.85 3.18
N ARG A 144 -4.29 24.29 1.92
CA ARG A 144 -4.26 25.71 1.57
C ARG A 144 -5.43 26.48 2.18
N GLN A 145 -6.64 25.92 2.23
CA GLN A 145 -7.80 26.57 2.82
C GLN A 145 -7.71 26.67 4.35
N MET A 146 -7.09 25.68 4.99
CA MET A 146 -6.98 25.63 6.46
C MET A 146 -5.77 26.38 7.01
N LEU A 147 -4.62 26.28 6.32
CA LEU A 147 -3.32 26.75 6.81
C LEU A 147 -2.64 27.73 5.87
N GLY A 148 -3.32 28.19 4.82
CA GLY A 148 -2.82 29.20 3.90
C GLY A 148 -2.76 30.59 4.55
N GLY A 149 -2.23 31.59 3.81
CA GLY A 149 -2.01 32.95 4.33
C GLY A 149 -3.26 33.64 4.82
N ILE A 150 -4.46 33.35 4.29
CA ILE A 150 -5.77 33.79 4.78
C ILE A 150 -6.62 32.53 4.97
N PRO A 151 -6.70 31.98 6.19
CA PRO A 151 -7.47 30.77 6.46
C PRO A 151 -8.96 30.94 6.19
N ASN A 152 -9.55 30.01 5.48
CA ASN A 152 -10.99 29.94 5.26
C ASN A 152 -11.54 28.60 5.77
N PHE A 153 -11.85 28.56 7.05
CA PHE A 153 -12.29 27.30 7.70
C PHE A 153 -13.61 26.78 7.12
N GLY A 154 -14.51 27.65 6.63
CA GLY A 154 -15.76 27.21 5.99
C GLY A 154 -15.49 26.42 4.70
N LYS A 155 -14.64 26.97 3.81
CA LYS A 155 -14.23 26.26 2.59
C LYS A 155 -13.41 25.00 2.90
N GLY A 156 -12.50 25.09 3.88
CA GLY A 156 -11.73 23.93 4.33
C GLY A 156 -12.62 22.82 4.84
N ALA A 157 -13.62 23.12 5.67
CA ALA A 157 -14.59 22.15 6.14
C ALA A 157 -15.39 21.50 4.99
N ALA A 158 -15.82 22.28 3.99
CA ALA A 158 -16.50 21.75 2.81
C ALA A 158 -15.62 20.76 2.04
N VAL A 159 -14.34 21.10 1.81
CA VAL A 159 -13.37 20.19 1.15
C VAL A 159 -13.15 18.93 1.98
N ALA A 160 -13.02 19.04 3.31
CA ALA A 160 -12.89 17.89 4.20
C ALA A 160 -14.10 16.96 4.11
N MET A 161 -15.32 17.52 4.07
CA MET A 161 -16.56 16.73 3.89
C MET A 161 -16.56 15.98 2.55
N ILE A 162 -16.11 16.62 1.48
CA ILE A 162 -15.97 15.95 0.17
C ILE A 162 -14.96 14.80 0.23
N MET A 163 -13.85 14.97 0.96
CA MET A 163 -12.85 13.91 1.12
C MET A 163 -13.37 12.70 1.92
N LEU A 164 -14.38 12.88 2.77
CA LEU A 164 -15.00 11.77 3.50
C LEU A 164 -15.75 10.81 2.57
N LEU A 165 -16.38 11.30 1.50
CA LEU A 165 -17.19 10.46 0.61
C LEU A 165 -16.40 9.30 -0.02
N PRO A 166 -15.27 9.52 -0.73
CA PRO A 166 -14.45 8.42 -1.24
C PRO A 166 -13.90 7.50 -0.14
N SER A 167 -13.62 8.05 1.04
CA SER A 167 -13.13 7.28 2.18
C SER A 167 -14.19 6.30 2.68
N ILE A 168 -15.43 6.76 2.85
CA ILE A 168 -16.56 5.92 3.26
C ILE A 168 -16.82 4.83 2.20
N VAL A 169 -16.86 5.22 0.91
CA VAL A 169 -17.04 4.26 -0.19
C VAL A 169 -15.94 3.20 -0.20
N SER A 170 -14.69 3.62 0.02
CA SER A 170 -13.54 2.70 0.10
C SER A 170 -13.67 1.69 1.23
N ILE A 171 -14.14 2.10 2.41
CA ILE A 171 -14.39 1.21 3.55
C ILE A 171 -15.48 0.19 3.22
N PHE A 172 -16.59 0.63 2.64
CA PHE A 172 -17.67 -0.28 2.23
C PHE A 172 -17.21 -1.29 1.18
N LEU A 173 -16.44 -0.83 0.18
CA LEU A 173 -15.86 -1.71 -0.83
C LEU A 173 -14.89 -2.73 -0.23
N LEU A 174 -14.04 -2.33 0.71
CA LEU A 174 -13.15 -3.25 1.41
C LEU A 174 -13.93 -4.32 2.19
N GLN A 175 -14.94 -3.93 2.95
CA GLN A 175 -15.77 -4.87 3.71
C GLN A 175 -16.53 -5.82 2.77
N PHE A 176 -17.03 -5.33 1.65
CA PHE A 176 -17.68 -6.15 0.64
C PHE A 176 -16.73 -7.17 0.02
N LEU A 177 -15.52 -6.76 -0.32
CA LEU A 177 -14.48 -7.63 -0.89
C LEU A 177 -13.96 -8.65 0.11
N GLU A 178 -13.86 -8.31 1.39
CA GLU A 178 -13.47 -9.24 2.44
C GLU A 178 -14.44 -10.43 2.56
N LYS A 179 -15.70 -10.23 2.23
CA LYS A 179 -16.69 -11.29 2.18
C LYS A 179 -16.37 -12.34 1.11
N TYR A 180 -15.80 -11.91 -0.01
CA TYR A 180 -15.40 -12.79 -1.12
C TYR A 180 -13.95 -13.26 -1.01
N ASN A 181 -13.15 -12.68 -0.11
CA ASN A 181 -11.82 -13.15 0.16
C ASN A 181 -11.91 -14.53 0.79
N ILE A 182 -11.34 -15.53 0.14
CA ILE A 182 -11.29 -16.89 0.66
C ILE A 182 -10.47 -16.82 1.95
N ARG A 183 -11.17 -16.79 3.08
CA ARG A 183 -10.53 -16.99 4.39
C ARG A 183 -10.04 -18.41 4.40
N TYR A 184 -8.81 -18.63 3.99
CA TYR A 184 -8.14 -19.86 4.30
C TYR A 184 -8.10 -19.96 5.82
N LYS A 185 -8.98 -20.78 6.40
CA LYS A 185 -8.86 -21.18 7.80
C LYS A 185 -7.44 -21.68 7.96
N LYS A 186 -6.63 -20.91 8.65
CA LYS A 186 -5.35 -21.39 9.13
C LYS A 186 -5.71 -22.65 9.92
N ILE A 187 -5.36 -23.81 9.40
CA ILE A 187 -5.39 -25.04 10.16
C ILE A 187 -4.33 -24.82 11.23
N SER A 188 -4.74 -24.22 12.33
CA SER A 188 -3.90 -24.08 13.51
C SER A 188 -3.86 -25.45 14.18
N GLY A 189 -2.99 -26.30 13.68
CA GLY A 189 -2.66 -27.55 14.32
C GLY A 189 -1.76 -27.41 15.54
N ALA A 190 -1.72 -26.25 16.16
CA ALA A 190 -1.08 -26.06 17.45
C ALA A 190 -2.16 -25.79 18.49
N GLU A 191 -2.70 -26.84 19.09
CA GLU A 191 -3.31 -26.73 20.41
C GLU A 191 -2.21 -26.27 21.37
N LEU A 192 -2.20 -24.97 21.63
CA LEU A 192 -1.37 -24.41 22.71
C LEU A 192 -1.85 -25.05 24.00
N THR A 193 -1.05 -25.95 24.56
CA THR A 193 -1.29 -26.50 25.89
C THR A 193 -1.57 -25.34 26.84
N LYS A 194 -2.75 -25.35 27.44
CA LYS A 194 -3.25 -24.35 28.38
C LYS A 194 -2.33 -24.34 29.61
N ASN A 195 -1.39 -23.44 29.64
CA ASN A 195 -0.48 -23.25 30.76
C ASN A 195 -0.92 -22.00 31.52
N ARG A 196 -1.73 -22.20 32.59
CA ARG A 196 -2.34 -21.12 33.39
C ARG A 196 -1.35 -20.04 33.82
N LEU A 197 -0.14 -20.41 34.20
CA LEU A 197 0.89 -19.47 34.63
C LEU A 197 1.36 -18.56 33.49
N ARG A 198 1.58 -19.11 32.31
CA ARG A 198 1.99 -18.33 31.12
C ARG A 198 0.88 -17.35 30.71
N ASP A 199 -0.39 -17.79 30.74
CA ASP A 199 -1.52 -16.98 30.30
C ASP A 199 -1.79 -15.82 31.29
N VAL A 200 -1.55 -16.02 32.60
CA VAL A 200 -1.62 -14.96 33.61
C VAL A 200 -0.47 -13.95 33.47
N ILE A 201 0.73 -14.41 33.19
CA ILE A 201 1.89 -13.51 32.99
C ILE A 201 1.69 -12.66 31.74
N TRP A 202 1.24 -13.25 30.62
CA TRP A 202 0.99 -12.52 29.38
C TRP A 202 -0.20 -11.56 29.48
N SER A 203 -1.27 -11.93 30.18
CA SER A 203 -2.38 -11.01 30.44
C SER A 203 -1.97 -9.86 31.36
N GLY A 204 -1.14 -10.10 32.36
CA GLY A 204 -0.58 -9.05 33.22
C GLY A 204 0.34 -8.08 32.47
N LEU A 205 1.22 -8.60 31.60
CA LEU A 205 2.07 -7.78 30.74
C LEU A 205 1.27 -6.96 29.73
N SER A 206 0.21 -7.50 29.15
CA SER A 206 -0.61 -6.75 28.19
C SER A 206 -1.36 -5.57 28.85
N VAL A 207 -1.79 -5.72 30.10
CA VAL A 207 -2.41 -4.63 30.88
C VAL A 207 -1.39 -3.53 31.22
N LEU A 208 -0.13 -3.90 31.50
CA LEU A 208 0.96 -2.96 31.80
C LEU A 208 1.43 -2.14 30.58
N PHE A 209 1.22 -2.66 29.37
CA PHE A 209 1.54 -1.96 28.11
C PHE A 209 0.42 -1.06 27.60
N TRP A 210 -0.78 -1.12 28.18
CA TRP A 210 -1.94 -0.31 27.81
C TRP A 210 -2.23 0.85 28.79
N TYR A 211 -1.44 0.98 29.86
CA TYR A 211 -1.41 2.12 30.75
C TYR A 211 -0.06 2.83 30.64
#